data_636f2780a3501bb1daca9bd43bac60e2
#
_entry.id   636f2780a3501bb1daca9bd43bac60e2
#
_cell.length_a   1.000
_cell.length_b   1.000
_cell.length_c   1.000
_cell.angle_alpha   90.00
_cell.angle_beta   90.00
_cell.angle_gamma   90.00
#
_symmetry.space_group_name_H-M   'P 1'
#
loop_
_entity.id
_entity.type
_entity.pdbx_description
1 polymer ?
#
loop_
_entity_poly.entity_id
_entity_poly.type
_entity_poly.pdbx_seq_one_letter_code
_entity_poly.pdbx_strand_id
1 'polypeptide(L)'
;MKKTDLHSVYKFILAIIIIVNIELQASEPNENILTSSNNAIHLDFWQIVKDKEPTKPLPLFPDSLWQSFDSYINDDLFSKGNWVLKTTINIADSLDGNTVIGLFPLNFITAYEIFWDGIKLSENGKIGININDEIAGDYNFNLALPNNLLTRGKHTLIFRISNHRDYSSWKWFYGYMVIGKYDYLLHRIARLYYQAFFITGILFIPFLFNSFLYFARKRKTEHLLFGLICFIVILDSITMLIPTLIETKTTFVYLQYYSYQLITLFLLFFFLLFYLLIFPS
;
A
#
# COMPACT_ATOMS: atom_id res chain seq x y z
N MET A 1 -23.09 -4.61 -35.43
CA MET A 1 -22.60 -5.38 -34.26
C MET A 1 -23.81 -5.80 -33.44
N LYS A 2 -23.99 -7.10 -33.18
CA LYS A 2 -25.17 -7.60 -32.46
C LYS A 2 -25.11 -7.18 -30.99
N LYS A 3 -26.25 -6.78 -30.41
CA LYS A 3 -26.44 -6.35 -29.01
C LYS A 3 -25.90 -7.35 -27.95
N THR A 4 -25.63 -8.58 -28.35
CA THR A 4 -25.14 -9.69 -27.49
C THR A 4 -23.65 -9.59 -27.15
N ASP A 5 -22.84 -8.93 -27.96
CA ASP A 5 -21.39 -8.92 -27.78
C ASP A 5 -20.93 -7.94 -26.68
N LEU A 6 -21.65 -6.85 -26.49
CA LEU A 6 -21.29 -5.81 -25.51
C LEU A 6 -21.53 -6.27 -24.05
N HIS A 7 -22.60 -7.06 -23.84
CA HIS A 7 -22.91 -7.60 -22.52
C HIS A 7 -21.88 -8.62 -22.04
N SER A 8 -21.28 -9.37 -22.97
CA SER A 8 -20.18 -10.30 -22.70
C SER A 8 -18.88 -9.58 -22.35
N VAL A 9 -18.56 -8.47 -23.05
CA VAL A 9 -17.40 -7.63 -22.75
C VAL A 9 -17.53 -6.97 -21.38
N TYR A 10 -18.73 -6.47 -21.04
CA TYR A 10 -18.99 -5.88 -19.72
C TYR A 10 -18.83 -6.90 -18.58
N LYS A 11 -19.37 -8.11 -18.75
CA LYS A 11 -19.22 -9.19 -17.78
C LYS A 11 -17.75 -9.61 -17.63
N PHE A 12 -16.99 -9.61 -18.71
CA PHE A 12 -15.56 -9.95 -18.67
C PHE A 12 -14.74 -8.88 -17.93
N ILE A 13 -15.01 -7.61 -18.18
CA ILE A 13 -14.36 -6.48 -17.46
C ILE A 13 -14.75 -6.51 -15.96
N LEU A 14 -16.03 -6.73 -15.65
CA LEU A 14 -16.51 -6.85 -14.27
C LEU A 14 -15.87 -8.06 -13.56
N ALA A 15 -15.71 -9.18 -14.25
CA ALA A 15 -15.04 -10.36 -13.72
C ALA A 15 -13.56 -10.09 -13.41
N ILE A 16 -12.85 -9.35 -14.26
CA ILE A 16 -11.45 -8.95 -14.03
C ILE A 16 -11.36 -8.02 -12.79
N ILE A 17 -12.27 -7.05 -12.66
CA ILE A 17 -12.33 -6.14 -11.51
C ILE A 17 -12.63 -6.92 -10.22
N ILE A 18 -13.53 -7.90 -10.27
CA ILE A 18 -13.87 -8.75 -9.11
C ILE A 18 -12.70 -9.67 -8.73
N ILE A 19 -12.00 -10.27 -9.68
CA ILE A 19 -10.88 -11.17 -9.43
C ILE A 19 -9.71 -10.42 -8.75
N VAL A 20 -9.50 -9.15 -9.08
CA VAL A 20 -8.46 -8.30 -8.46
C VAL A 20 -8.79 -7.95 -6.99
N ASN A 21 -10.07 -8.01 -6.58
CA ASN A 21 -10.52 -7.58 -5.24
C ASN A 21 -10.83 -8.71 -4.23
N ILE A 22 -10.71 -9.99 -4.60
CA ILE A 22 -11.24 -11.10 -3.76
C ILE A 22 -10.27 -11.61 -2.66
N GLU A 23 -9.05 -11.11 -2.52
CA GLU A 23 -8.07 -11.70 -1.58
C GLU A 23 -7.96 -11.04 -0.19
N LEU A 24 -9.00 -10.44 0.38
CA LEU A 24 -8.91 -9.79 1.70
C LEU A 24 -10.08 -10.09 2.63
N GLN A 25 -10.38 -11.37 2.87
CA GLN A 25 -11.16 -11.77 4.05
C GLN A 25 -10.34 -12.76 4.88
N ALA A 26 -9.52 -12.21 5.78
CA ALA A 26 -9.01 -12.97 6.91
C ALA A 26 -10.02 -12.84 8.07
N SER A 27 -10.37 -13.96 8.70
CA SER A 27 -11.11 -14.00 9.96
C SER A 27 -10.37 -13.16 10.99
N GLU A 28 -11.07 -12.28 11.71
CA GLU A 28 -10.50 -11.46 12.79
C GLU A 28 -10.03 -12.36 13.95
N PRO A 29 -8.74 -12.59 14.12
CA PRO A 29 -8.24 -13.13 15.36
C PRO A 29 -8.22 -12.02 16.41
N ASN A 30 -8.56 -12.31 17.66
CA ASN A 30 -8.47 -11.35 18.76
C ASN A 30 -7.02 -11.04 19.19
N GLU A 31 -6.02 -11.59 18.55
CA GLU A 31 -4.59 -11.40 18.82
C GLU A 31 -3.77 -11.59 17.54
N ASN A 32 -2.64 -10.90 17.43
CA ASN A 32 -1.65 -11.11 16.35
C ASN A 32 -0.88 -12.41 16.62
N ILE A 33 -1.34 -13.52 16.07
CA ILE A 33 -0.73 -14.84 16.27
C ILE A 33 0.06 -15.26 15.03
N LEU A 34 1.37 -15.39 15.18
CA LEU A 34 2.26 -15.90 14.13
C LEU A 34 2.56 -17.39 14.42
N THR A 35 2.29 -18.24 13.43
CA THR A 35 2.56 -19.69 13.48
C THR A 35 3.46 -20.11 12.32
N SER A 36 4.06 -21.27 12.42
CA SER A 36 4.87 -21.87 11.33
C SER A 36 4.04 -22.13 10.06
N SER A 37 2.73 -22.35 10.22
CA SER A 37 1.78 -22.58 9.11
C SER A 37 1.38 -21.29 8.38
N ASN A 38 1.44 -20.14 9.04
CA ASN A 38 1.07 -18.87 8.44
C ASN A 38 2.15 -18.41 7.45
N ASN A 39 1.74 -18.02 6.26
CA ASN A 39 2.67 -17.36 5.34
C ASN A 39 2.90 -15.90 5.74
N ALA A 40 1.83 -15.23 6.17
CA ALA A 40 1.88 -13.86 6.68
C ALA A 40 0.63 -13.57 7.51
N ILE A 41 0.73 -12.62 8.43
CA ILE A 41 -0.38 -12.06 9.19
C ILE A 41 -0.35 -10.53 9.09
N HIS A 42 -1.53 -9.91 9.09
CA HIS A 42 -1.66 -8.48 9.30
C HIS A 42 -1.51 -8.18 10.80
N LEU A 43 -0.86 -7.06 11.12
CA LEU A 43 -0.71 -6.63 12.49
C LEU A 43 -1.82 -5.64 12.84
N ASP A 44 -2.65 -6.04 13.77
CA ASP A 44 -3.75 -5.30 14.32
C ASP A 44 -3.52 -4.99 15.81
N PHE A 45 -4.54 -4.49 16.51
CA PHE A 45 -4.52 -4.22 17.96
C PHE A 45 -3.38 -3.31 18.41
N TRP A 46 -3.25 -2.20 17.72
CA TRP A 46 -2.25 -1.19 18.06
C TRP A 46 -2.68 -0.33 19.23
N GLN A 47 -1.71 0.05 20.03
CA GLN A 47 -1.82 1.09 21.05
C GLN A 47 -0.94 2.27 20.65
N ILE A 48 -1.35 3.48 21.03
CA ILE A 48 -0.65 4.71 20.67
C ILE A 48 -0.44 5.60 21.87
N VAL A 49 0.70 6.31 21.86
CA VAL A 49 1.02 7.38 22.80
C VAL A 49 1.77 8.50 22.10
N LYS A 50 1.58 9.74 22.53
CA LYS A 50 2.31 10.89 22.03
C LYS A 50 3.73 10.92 22.58
N ASP A 51 4.73 11.03 21.70
CA ASP A 51 6.12 11.18 22.09
C ASP A 51 6.48 12.66 22.24
N LYS A 52 6.84 13.07 23.46
CA LYS A 52 7.21 14.45 23.77
C LYS A 52 8.71 14.72 23.59
N GLU A 53 9.53 13.66 23.56
CA GLU A 53 11.00 13.74 23.53
C GLU A 53 11.60 12.77 22.50
N PRO A 54 11.31 12.98 21.21
CA PRO A 54 11.64 12.00 20.16
C PRO A 54 13.14 11.80 19.93
N THR A 55 13.98 12.73 20.38
CA THR A 55 15.44 12.65 20.22
C THR A 55 16.15 11.91 21.36
N LYS A 56 15.44 11.64 22.46
CA LYS A 56 15.96 10.83 23.57
C LYS A 56 15.77 9.34 23.29
N PRO A 57 16.49 8.45 24.00
CA PRO A 57 16.20 7.02 23.96
C PRO A 57 14.70 6.76 24.18
N LEU A 58 14.16 5.68 23.58
CA LEU A 58 12.75 5.34 23.70
C LEU A 58 12.36 5.25 25.19
N PRO A 59 11.47 6.11 25.70
CA PRO A 59 11.09 6.09 27.09
C PRO A 59 10.16 4.92 27.40
N LEU A 60 10.16 4.48 28.66
CA LEU A 60 9.14 3.59 29.17
C LEU A 60 7.88 4.40 29.46
N PHE A 61 6.85 4.21 28.65
CA PHE A 61 5.56 4.87 28.87
C PHE A 61 4.73 4.08 29.90
N PRO A 62 4.16 4.74 30.91
CA PRO A 62 3.19 4.10 31.81
C PRO A 62 2.00 3.53 31.04
N ASP A 63 1.46 2.39 31.48
CA ASP A 63 0.33 1.75 30.80
C ASP A 63 -0.90 2.64 30.69
N SER A 64 -1.10 3.56 31.65
CA SER A 64 -2.21 4.50 31.66
C SER A 64 -2.17 5.56 30.52
N LEU A 65 -1.03 5.74 29.86
CA LEU A 65 -0.89 6.69 28.74
C LEU A 65 -1.21 6.07 27.38
N TRP A 66 -1.20 4.73 27.29
CA TRP A 66 -1.49 4.04 26.05
C TRP A 66 -2.99 4.07 25.76
N GLN A 67 -3.32 4.50 24.55
CA GLN A 67 -4.68 4.52 24.03
C GLN A 67 -4.83 3.45 22.97
N SER A 68 -5.99 2.79 22.91
CA SER A 68 -6.28 1.88 21.81
C SER A 68 -6.29 2.67 20.50
N PHE A 69 -5.59 2.14 19.51
CA PHE A 69 -5.58 2.69 18.17
C PHE A 69 -6.59 1.92 17.33
N ASP A 70 -7.75 2.53 17.12
CA ASP A 70 -8.75 2.02 16.21
C ASP A 70 -8.76 2.90 14.95
N SER A 71 -8.65 2.27 13.79
CA SER A 71 -8.64 2.96 12.49
C SER A 71 -9.89 3.78 12.21
N TYR A 72 -10.97 3.55 12.94
CA TYR A 72 -12.25 4.25 12.76
C TYR A 72 -12.39 5.50 13.65
N ILE A 73 -11.42 5.77 14.54
CA ILE A 73 -11.54 6.85 15.52
C ILE A 73 -10.68 8.04 15.11
N ASN A 74 -11.35 9.14 14.84
CA ASN A 74 -10.93 10.54 14.81
C ASN A 74 -9.56 10.90 14.21
N ASP A 75 -9.62 11.56 13.07
CA ASP A 75 -8.49 12.23 12.37
C ASP A 75 -7.67 13.18 13.28
N ASP A 76 -8.24 13.66 14.40
CA ASP A 76 -7.60 14.57 15.34
C ASP A 76 -6.54 13.93 16.24
N LEU A 77 -6.61 12.60 16.47
CA LEU A 77 -5.60 11.89 17.28
C LEU A 77 -4.24 11.82 16.60
N PHE A 78 -4.20 11.88 15.27
CA PHE A 78 -2.99 11.84 14.45
C PHE A 78 -2.57 13.19 13.90
N SER A 79 -2.80 14.22 14.65
CA SER A 79 -2.23 15.52 14.33
C SER A 79 -0.71 15.42 14.18
N LYS A 80 -0.13 16.39 13.49
CA LYS A 80 1.32 16.56 13.35
C LYS A 80 2.08 16.27 14.64
N GLY A 81 3.22 15.64 14.51
CA GLY A 81 4.12 15.42 15.65
C GLY A 81 4.74 14.05 15.72
N ASN A 82 5.16 13.71 16.92
CA ASN A 82 5.83 12.46 17.21
C ASN A 82 4.93 11.53 18.02
N TRP A 83 4.94 10.25 17.62
CA TRP A 83 4.08 9.23 18.19
C TRP A 83 4.84 7.93 18.39
N VAL A 84 4.39 7.14 19.33
CA VAL A 84 4.83 5.75 19.51
C VAL A 84 3.64 4.84 19.38
N LEU A 85 3.76 3.85 18.51
CA LEU A 85 2.79 2.78 18.29
C LEU A 85 3.35 1.49 18.85
N LYS A 86 2.52 0.73 19.53
CA LYS A 86 2.88 -0.56 20.13
C LYS A 86 1.83 -1.61 19.78
N THR A 87 2.30 -2.80 19.39
CA THR A 87 1.44 -4.00 19.30
C THR A 87 2.16 -5.21 19.89
N THR A 88 1.39 -6.21 20.25
CA THR A 88 1.91 -7.49 20.76
C THR A 88 1.73 -8.56 19.69
N ILE A 89 2.78 -9.35 19.46
CA ILE A 89 2.80 -10.48 18.55
C ILE A 89 3.06 -11.73 19.37
N ASN A 90 2.20 -12.72 19.22
CA ASN A 90 2.35 -14.02 19.89
C ASN A 90 2.90 -15.04 18.89
N ILE A 91 4.14 -15.48 19.09
CA ILE A 91 4.73 -16.58 18.33
C ILE A 91 4.33 -17.89 18.99
N ALA A 92 3.34 -18.56 18.39
CA ALA A 92 2.72 -19.75 19.00
C ALA A 92 3.61 -21.00 18.89
N ASP A 93 4.33 -21.15 17.78
CA ASP A 93 5.16 -22.33 17.49
C ASP A 93 6.62 -21.92 17.32
N SER A 94 7.53 -22.91 17.49
CA SER A 94 8.92 -22.72 17.06
C SER A 94 8.94 -22.54 15.54
N LEU A 95 9.39 -21.39 15.08
CA LEU A 95 9.57 -21.14 13.67
C LEU A 95 10.76 -21.96 13.16
N ASP A 96 10.64 -22.49 11.95
CA ASP A 96 11.76 -23.20 11.31
C ASP A 96 12.95 -22.24 11.17
N GLY A 97 14.10 -22.64 11.73
CA GLY A 97 15.32 -21.82 11.73
C GLY A 97 15.85 -21.45 10.33
N ASN A 98 15.38 -22.15 9.29
CA ASN A 98 15.70 -21.83 7.90
C ASN A 98 14.75 -20.80 7.27
N THR A 99 13.61 -20.53 7.91
CA THR A 99 12.63 -19.58 7.40
C THR A 99 12.94 -18.16 7.89
N VAL A 100 13.29 -17.27 6.97
CA VAL A 100 13.45 -15.85 7.28
C VAL A 100 12.06 -15.22 7.44
N ILE A 101 11.82 -14.60 8.59
CA ILE A 101 10.62 -13.80 8.85
C ILE A 101 10.92 -12.34 8.56
N GLY A 102 9.99 -11.67 7.89
CA GLY A 102 10.11 -10.26 7.54
C GLY A 102 8.98 -9.42 8.08
N LEU A 103 9.28 -8.17 8.36
CA LEU A 103 8.35 -7.11 8.69
C LEU A 103 8.25 -6.15 7.51
N PHE A 104 7.04 -5.91 7.04
CA PHE A 104 6.74 -5.09 5.88
C PHE A 104 5.75 -3.99 6.26
N PRO A 105 6.22 -2.79 6.63
CA PRO A 105 5.40 -1.61 6.83
C PRO A 105 5.03 -1.00 5.48
N LEU A 106 4.08 -1.60 4.79
CA LEU A 106 3.64 -1.19 3.46
C LEU A 106 2.94 0.17 3.51
N ASN A 107 3.28 1.06 2.57
CA ASN A 107 2.73 2.42 2.48
C ASN A 107 3.00 3.31 3.71
N PHE A 108 4.00 2.98 4.50
CA PHE A 108 4.38 3.76 5.67
C PHE A 108 5.36 4.85 5.26
N ILE A 109 4.84 6.05 5.02
CA ILE A 109 5.53 7.14 4.31
C ILE A 109 6.15 8.21 5.21
N THR A 110 6.29 7.94 6.50
CA THR A 110 6.89 8.87 7.46
C THR A 110 8.27 8.41 7.88
N ALA A 111 8.94 9.18 8.71
CA ALA A 111 10.15 8.73 9.38
C ALA A 111 9.79 7.89 10.60
N TYR A 112 10.45 6.75 10.79
CA TYR A 112 10.21 5.89 11.94
C TYR A 112 11.41 5.06 12.34
N GLU A 113 11.43 4.66 13.61
CA GLU A 113 12.32 3.67 14.19
C GLU A 113 11.51 2.43 14.62
N ILE A 114 12.09 1.26 14.46
CA ILE A 114 11.49 -0.03 14.78
C ILE A 114 12.22 -0.66 15.95
N PHE A 115 11.44 -1.08 16.96
CA PHE A 115 11.97 -1.77 18.12
C PHE A 115 11.24 -3.10 18.31
N TRP A 116 11.99 -4.13 18.70
CA TRP A 116 11.50 -5.45 19.06
C TRP A 116 11.94 -5.75 20.49
N ASP A 117 10.98 -5.94 21.41
CA ASP A 117 11.25 -6.13 22.84
C ASP A 117 12.19 -5.07 23.43
N GLY A 118 12.03 -3.81 22.99
CA GLY A 118 12.85 -2.69 23.42
C GLY A 118 14.20 -2.54 22.71
N ILE A 119 14.60 -3.50 21.87
CA ILE A 119 15.84 -3.45 21.08
C ILE A 119 15.56 -2.75 19.77
N LYS A 120 16.28 -1.66 19.46
CA LYS A 120 16.19 -0.99 18.14
C LYS A 120 16.71 -1.91 17.06
N LEU A 121 15.85 -2.25 16.08
CA LEU A 121 16.19 -3.11 14.95
C LEU A 121 16.64 -2.30 13.74
N SER A 122 15.91 -1.24 13.43
CA SER A 122 16.15 -0.46 12.22
C SER A 122 15.48 0.92 12.31
N GLU A 123 15.77 1.74 11.32
CA GLU A 123 15.13 3.04 11.10
C GLU A 123 14.86 3.25 9.62
N ASN A 124 13.82 4.01 9.31
CA ASN A 124 13.50 4.43 7.97
C ASN A 124 13.28 5.95 7.96
N GLY A 125 14.18 6.67 7.29
CA GLY A 125 14.25 8.13 7.39
C GLY A 125 14.91 8.59 8.70
N LYS A 126 14.62 9.82 9.12
CA LYS A 126 15.11 10.40 10.36
C LYS A 126 13.98 11.07 11.13
N ILE A 127 13.78 10.65 12.35
CA ILE A 127 12.83 11.28 13.26
C ILE A 127 13.27 12.72 13.55
N GLY A 128 12.33 13.65 13.46
CA GLY A 128 12.51 15.08 13.74
C GLY A 128 11.63 15.57 14.88
N ILE A 129 12.01 16.69 15.50
CA ILE A 129 11.14 17.43 16.42
C ILE A 129 10.25 18.45 15.70
N ASN A 130 10.57 18.74 14.46
CA ASN A 130 9.84 19.64 13.58
C ASN A 130 10.03 19.24 12.10
N ILE A 131 9.34 19.93 11.21
CA ILE A 131 9.34 19.64 9.76
C ILE A 131 10.73 19.76 9.09
N ASN A 132 11.62 20.61 9.64
CA ASN A 132 12.94 20.83 9.04
C ASN A 132 13.94 19.73 9.44
N ASP A 133 13.75 19.14 10.61
CA ASP A 133 14.62 18.09 11.16
C ASP A 133 14.21 16.69 10.67
N GLU A 134 12.95 16.54 10.24
CA GLU A 134 12.40 15.27 9.76
C GLU A 134 12.88 14.97 8.34
N ILE A 135 13.43 13.77 8.15
CA ILE A 135 13.73 13.22 6.82
C ILE A 135 12.81 12.05 6.61
N ALA A 136 11.94 12.15 5.61
CA ALA A 136 11.04 11.05 5.24
C ALA A 136 11.81 9.79 4.87
N GLY A 137 11.25 8.64 5.23
CA GLY A 137 11.80 7.34 4.90
C GLY A 137 11.47 6.89 3.46
N ASP A 138 11.98 5.73 3.11
CA ASP A 138 11.76 5.08 1.84
C ASP A 138 10.40 4.36 1.83
N TYR A 139 9.71 4.40 0.70
CA TYR A 139 8.38 3.82 0.52
C TYR A 139 8.39 2.28 0.60
N ASN A 140 9.41 1.64 0.04
CA ASN A 140 9.52 0.19 -0.07
C ASN A 140 10.38 -0.42 1.04
N PHE A 141 10.39 0.17 2.22
CA PHE A 141 11.15 -0.37 3.33
C PHE A 141 10.62 -1.75 3.74
N ASN A 142 11.53 -2.68 3.94
CA ASN A 142 11.26 -4.00 4.50
C ASN A 142 12.44 -4.44 5.38
N LEU A 143 12.15 -5.27 6.37
CA LEU A 143 13.12 -5.68 7.36
C LEU A 143 13.04 -7.18 7.59
N ALA A 144 14.15 -7.89 7.35
CA ALA A 144 14.29 -9.27 7.80
C ALA A 144 14.59 -9.28 9.31
N LEU A 145 13.79 -10.02 10.07
CA LEU A 145 13.96 -10.13 11.51
C LEU A 145 15.02 -11.19 11.85
N PRO A 146 15.93 -10.88 12.76
CA PRO A 146 16.93 -11.85 13.22
C PRO A 146 16.27 -13.06 13.92
N ASN A 147 16.63 -14.27 13.53
CA ASN A 147 16.02 -15.50 14.05
C ASN A 147 16.15 -15.66 15.58
N ASN A 148 17.21 -15.14 16.17
CA ASN A 148 17.43 -15.17 17.62
C ASN A 148 16.42 -14.33 18.43
N LEU A 149 15.68 -13.42 17.77
CA LEU A 149 14.62 -12.61 18.37
C LEU A 149 13.23 -13.26 18.23
N LEU A 150 13.11 -14.28 17.41
CA LEU A 150 11.83 -14.94 17.07
C LEU A 150 11.59 -16.18 17.93
N THR A 151 11.74 -16.03 19.23
CA THR A 151 11.47 -17.11 20.18
C THR A 151 9.99 -17.32 20.38
N ARG A 152 9.58 -18.51 20.82
CA ARG A 152 8.18 -18.76 21.18
C ARG A 152 7.77 -17.88 22.36
N GLY A 153 6.59 -17.24 22.23
CA GLY A 153 6.04 -16.38 23.27
C GLY A 153 5.50 -15.06 22.76
N LYS A 154 5.22 -14.16 23.69
CA LYS A 154 4.73 -12.82 23.39
C LYS A 154 5.90 -11.84 23.21
N HIS A 155 5.90 -11.13 22.11
CA HIS A 155 6.87 -10.12 21.76
C HIS A 155 6.20 -8.78 21.56
N THR A 156 6.91 -7.71 21.86
CA THR A 156 6.41 -6.34 21.70
C THR A 156 7.09 -5.69 20.51
N LEU A 157 6.31 -5.29 19.52
CA LEU A 157 6.76 -4.49 18.39
C LEU A 157 6.37 -3.04 18.62
N ILE A 158 7.35 -2.15 18.53
CA ILE A 158 7.16 -0.71 18.71
C ILE A 158 7.66 0.04 17.47
N PHE A 159 6.84 0.97 16.99
CA PHE A 159 7.21 1.99 16.02
C PHE A 159 7.23 3.35 16.68
N ARG A 160 8.36 4.02 16.67
CA ARG A 160 8.48 5.42 17.02
C ARG A 160 8.44 6.22 15.73
N ILE A 161 7.54 7.20 15.63
CA ILE A 161 7.16 7.80 14.36
C ILE A 161 7.23 9.31 14.47
N SER A 162 7.68 9.95 13.42
CA SER A 162 7.65 11.40 13.23
C SER A 162 6.82 11.75 11.99
N ASN A 163 5.81 12.60 12.16
CA ASN A 163 4.92 13.06 11.09
C ASN A 163 4.65 14.56 11.23
N HIS A 164 5.63 15.40 10.89
CA HIS A 164 5.49 16.85 10.92
C HIS A 164 5.01 17.44 9.59
N ARG A 165 5.07 16.66 8.51
CA ARG A 165 4.67 17.10 7.17
C ARG A 165 3.18 16.97 6.90
N ASP A 166 2.41 16.50 7.89
CA ASP A 166 0.96 16.32 7.80
C ASP A 166 0.56 15.42 6.61
N TYR A 167 1.10 14.26 6.62
CA TYR A 167 0.68 13.26 5.70
C TYR A 167 -0.67 12.72 6.19
N SER A 168 -1.74 13.38 5.80
CA SER A 168 -3.12 13.13 6.25
C SER A 168 -3.69 11.74 5.91
N SER A 169 -2.90 10.90 5.30
CA SER A 169 -3.32 9.57 4.85
C SER A 169 -3.10 8.46 5.89
N TRP A 170 -3.10 8.76 7.17
CA TRP A 170 -2.99 7.76 8.24
C TRP A 170 -4.07 6.69 8.21
N LYS A 171 -5.21 6.97 7.61
CA LYS A 171 -6.25 5.96 7.34
C LYS A 171 -5.72 4.75 6.55
N TRP A 172 -4.60 4.92 5.84
CA TRP A 172 -3.94 3.87 5.07
C TRP A 172 -2.92 3.07 5.88
N PHE A 173 -2.56 3.52 7.07
CA PHE A 173 -1.66 2.81 7.98
C PHE A 173 -2.26 1.50 8.46
N TYR A 174 -3.58 1.48 8.66
CA TYR A 174 -4.28 0.35 9.19
C TYR A 174 -4.46 -0.74 8.12
N GLY A 175 -3.97 -1.93 8.42
CA GLY A 175 -4.05 -3.08 7.52
C GLY A 175 -2.86 -3.29 6.58
N TYR A 176 -1.88 -2.39 6.59
CA TYR A 176 -0.70 -2.52 5.74
C TYR A 176 0.59 -2.91 6.46
N MET A 177 0.55 -3.12 7.76
CA MET A 177 1.69 -3.68 8.50
C MET A 177 1.56 -5.20 8.52
N VAL A 178 2.51 -5.88 7.90
CA VAL A 178 2.47 -7.33 7.73
C VAL A 178 3.76 -7.94 8.25
N ILE A 179 3.63 -9.04 8.99
CA ILE A 179 4.75 -9.89 9.39
C ILE A 179 4.54 -11.30 8.85
N GLY A 180 5.58 -11.94 8.35
CA GLY A 180 5.49 -13.30 7.81
C GLY A 180 6.73 -13.76 7.09
N LYS A 181 6.63 -14.86 6.35
CA LYS A 181 7.74 -15.41 5.56
C LYS A 181 8.23 -14.38 4.55
N TYR A 182 9.48 -13.98 4.66
CA TYR A 182 10.08 -12.89 3.88
C TYR A 182 9.92 -13.11 2.37
N ASP A 183 10.25 -14.30 1.89
CA ASP A 183 10.12 -14.63 0.47
C ASP A 183 8.67 -14.58 -0.03
N TYR A 184 7.71 -15.06 0.78
CA TYR A 184 6.30 -14.97 0.45
C TYR A 184 5.84 -13.52 0.28
N LEU A 185 6.25 -12.64 1.20
CA LEU A 185 5.90 -11.22 1.16
C LEU A 185 6.54 -10.51 -0.03
N LEU A 186 7.81 -10.80 -0.33
CA LEU A 186 8.46 -10.28 -1.54
C LEU A 186 7.76 -10.74 -2.82
N HIS A 187 7.42 -12.02 -2.91
CA HIS A 187 6.68 -12.55 -4.06
C HIS A 187 5.28 -11.93 -4.19
N ARG A 188 4.60 -11.66 -3.06
CA ARG A 188 3.29 -11.00 -3.07
C ARG A 188 3.39 -9.58 -3.66
N ILE A 189 4.39 -8.81 -3.23
CA ILE A 189 4.66 -7.47 -3.77
C ILE A 189 5.04 -7.57 -5.26
N ALA A 190 5.96 -8.45 -5.62
CA ALA A 190 6.39 -8.65 -7.00
C ALA A 190 5.21 -9.02 -7.93
N ARG A 191 4.23 -9.81 -7.44
CA ARG A 191 3.03 -10.16 -8.21
C ARG A 191 2.23 -8.93 -8.63
N LEU A 192 2.08 -7.93 -7.75
CA LEU A 192 1.39 -6.68 -8.09
C LEU A 192 2.07 -5.95 -9.26
N TYR A 193 3.40 -5.95 -9.27
CA TYR A 193 4.17 -5.35 -10.36
C TYR A 193 4.06 -6.14 -11.67
N TYR A 194 4.12 -7.47 -11.61
CA TYR A 194 3.91 -8.30 -12.79
C TYR A 194 2.52 -8.10 -13.39
N GLN A 195 1.48 -7.94 -12.56
CA GLN A 195 0.14 -7.62 -13.03
C GLN A 195 0.09 -6.25 -13.73
N ALA A 196 0.73 -5.22 -13.17
CA ALA A 196 0.79 -3.90 -13.79
C ALA A 196 1.54 -3.95 -15.16
N PHE A 197 2.67 -4.65 -15.24
CA PHE A 197 3.38 -4.86 -16.51
C PHE A 197 2.53 -5.61 -17.54
N PHE A 198 1.82 -6.65 -17.12
CA PHE A 198 0.96 -7.44 -17.99
C PHE A 198 -0.20 -6.61 -18.53
N ILE A 199 -0.90 -5.85 -17.68
CA ILE A 199 -1.98 -4.93 -18.08
C ILE A 199 -1.46 -3.89 -19.07
N THR A 200 -0.32 -3.28 -18.78
CA THR A 200 0.34 -2.30 -19.67
C THR A 200 0.61 -2.92 -21.05
N GLY A 201 1.18 -4.12 -21.10
CA GLY A 201 1.47 -4.83 -22.34
C GLY A 201 0.24 -5.14 -23.17
N ILE A 202 -0.82 -5.67 -22.53
CA ILE A 202 -2.09 -5.97 -23.20
C ILE A 202 -2.76 -4.71 -23.76
N LEU A 203 -2.74 -3.60 -23.02
CA LEU A 203 -3.40 -2.38 -23.45
C LEU A 203 -2.61 -1.58 -24.47
N PHE A 204 -1.30 -1.81 -24.56
CA PHE A 204 -0.45 -1.13 -25.54
C PHE A 204 -0.82 -1.48 -26.99
N ILE A 205 -1.19 -2.73 -27.24
CA ILE A 205 -1.61 -3.19 -28.59
C ILE A 205 -2.88 -2.47 -29.05
N PRO A 206 -4.01 -2.50 -28.32
CA PRO A 206 -5.21 -1.77 -28.75
C PRO A 206 -5.03 -0.25 -28.76
N PHE A 207 -4.18 0.31 -27.90
CA PHE A 207 -3.79 1.72 -27.98
C PHE A 207 -3.18 2.04 -29.36
N LEU A 208 -2.14 1.32 -29.77
CA LEU A 208 -1.49 1.53 -31.06
C LEU A 208 -2.45 1.29 -32.24
N PHE A 209 -3.23 0.21 -32.17
CA PHE A 209 -4.17 -0.17 -33.23
C PHE A 209 -5.25 0.90 -33.43
N ASN A 210 -5.88 1.39 -32.34
CA ASN A 210 -6.90 2.43 -32.44
C ASN A 210 -6.31 3.79 -32.83
N SER A 211 -5.09 4.11 -32.39
CA SER A 211 -4.38 5.29 -32.84
C SER A 211 -4.14 5.25 -34.35
N PHE A 212 -3.69 4.10 -34.87
CA PHE A 212 -3.52 3.89 -36.31
C PHE A 212 -4.86 4.00 -37.07
N LEU A 213 -5.92 3.35 -36.59
CA LEU A 213 -7.24 3.44 -37.21
C LEU A 213 -7.82 4.85 -37.24
N TYR A 214 -7.57 5.64 -36.19
CA TYR A 214 -7.98 7.04 -36.16
C TYR A 214 -7.40 7.84 -37.31
N PHE A 215 -6.10 7.66 -37.59
CA PHE A 215 -5.46 8.35 -38.74
C PHE A 215 -5.85 7.75 -40.10
N ALA A 216 -6.03 6.42 -40.19
CA ALA A 216 -6.33 5.72 -41.42
C ALA A 216 -7.81 5.83 -41.84
N ARG A 217 -8.76 5.97 -40.93
CA ARG A 217 -10.20 5.97 -41.17
C ARG A 217 -10.86 7.32 -40.96
N LYS A 218 -10.44 8.34 -41.70
CA LYS A 218 -11.08 9.69 -41.72
C LYS A 218 -11.34 10.27 -40.33
N ARG A 219 -10.44 10.03 -39.36
CA ARG A 219 -10.46 10.60 -38.01
C ARG A 219 -11.77 10.30 -37.24
N LYS A 220 -12.23 9.07 -37.25
CA LYS A 220 -13.39 8.65 -36.46
C LYS A 220 -13.11 8.76 -34.97
N THR A 221 -13.93 9.53 -34.28
CA THR A 221 -13.76 9.91 -32.86
C THR A 221 -13.79 8.70 -31.93
N GLU A 222 -14.51 7.62 -32.28
CA GLU A 222 -14.59 6.40 -31.49
C GLU A 222 -13.19 5.75 -31.30
N HIS A 223 -12.37 5.72 -32.36
CA HIS A 223 -11.02 5.16 -32.28
C HIS A 223 -10.11 6.04 -31.42
N LEU A 224 -10.23 7.37 -31.53
CA LEU A 224 -9.46 8.28 -30.69
C LEU A 224 -9.79 8.08 -29.20
N LEU A 225 -11.08 8.06 -28.85
CA LEU A 225 -11.52 7.92 -27.47
C LEU A 225 -11.09 6.57 -26.87
N PHE A 226 -11.25 5.47 -27.62
CA PHE A 226 -10.80 4.19 -27.13
C PHE A 226 -9.28 4.12 -26.95
N GLY A 227 -8.52 4.69 -27.88
CA GLY A 227 -7.07 4.83 -27.75
C GLY A 227 -6.67 5.65 -26.52
N LEU A 228 -7.36 6.78 -26.27
CA LEU A 228 -7.13 7.61 -25.08
C LEU A 228 -7.41 6.85 -23.77
N ILE A 229 -8.52 6.09 -23.72
CA ILE A 229 -8.83 5.25 -22.55
C ILE A 229 -7.69 4.26 -22.29
N CYS A 230 -7.24 3.53 -23.31
CA CYS A 230 -6.11 2.60 -23.18
C CYS A 230 -4.84 3.32 -22.71
N PHE A 231 -4.53 4.47 -23.27
CA PHE A 231 -3.35 5.27 -22.90
C PHE A 231 -3.39 5.73 -21.44
N ILE A 232 -4.56 6.19 -20.96
CA ILE A 232 -4.72 6.64 -19.57
C ILE A 232 -4.52 5.46 -18.61
N VAL A 233 -5.06 4.27 -18.92
CA VAL A 233 -4.84 3.07 -18.07
C VAL A 233 -3.38 2.62 -18.10
N ILE A 234 -2.69 2.75 -19.23
CA ILE A 234 -1.26 2.50 -19.32
C ILE A 234 -0.47 3.45 -18.43
N LEU A 235 -0.78 4.76 -18.48
CA LEU A 235 -0.14 5.75 -17.60
C LEU A 235 -0.37 5.43 -16.13
N ASP A 236 -1.58 5.07 -15.75
CA ASP A 236 -1.92 4.64 -14.40
C ASP A 236 -1.08 3.43 -13.95
N SER A 237 -1.02 2.39 -14.78
CA SER A 237 -0.20 1.20 -14.52
C SER A 237 1.29 1.53 -14.39
N ILE A 238 1.82 2.44 -15.20
CA ILE A 238 3.22 2.90 -15.12
C ILE A 238 3.46 3.66 -13.82
N THR A 239 2.54 4.51 -13.36
CA THR A 239 2.71 5.25 -12.10
C THR A 239 2.82 4.31 -10.90
N MET A 240 2.14 3.15 -10.93
CA MET A 240 2.28 2.10 -9.92
C MET A 240 3.67 1.46 -9.89
N LEU A 241 4.39 1.47 -11.03
CA LEU A 241 5.72 0.88 -11.15
C LEU A 241 6.85 1.82 -10.70
N ILE A 242 6.62 3.12 -10.72
CA ILE A 242 7.66 4.12 -10.42
C ILE A 242 8.31 3.91 -9.05
N PRO A 243 7.56 3.64 -7.94
CA PRO A 243 8.17 3.41 -6.63
C PRO A 243 9.13 2.23 -6.57
N THR A 244 9.08 1.33 -7.55
CA THR A 244 9.98 0.16 -7.61
C THR A 244 11.22 0.38 -8.45
N LEU A 245 11.15 1.31 -9.38
CA LEU A 245 12.23 1.60 -10.33
C LEU A 245 13.15 2.70 -9.82
N ILE A 246 12.65 3.55 -8.92
CA ILE A 246 13.37 4.71 -8.40
C ILE A 246 13.18 4.74 -6.89
N GLU A 247 14.24 4.94 -6.12
CA GLU A 247 14.14 5.26 -4.70
C GLU A 247 13.28 6.51 -4.54
N THR A 248 12.02 6.32 -4.20
CA THR A 248 11.05 7.40 -4.15
C THR A 248 10.90 7.91 -2.74
N LYS A 249 11.22 9.18 -2.56
CA LYS A 249 10.88 9.90 -1.34
C LYS A 249 9.37 10.12 -1.26
N THR A 250 8.88 10.20 -0.07
CA THR A 250 7.48 10.39 0.31
C THR A 250 6.69 11.41 -0.52
N THR A 251 7.31 12.53 -0.90
CA THR A 251 6.66 13.57 -1.72
C THR A 251 6.15 13.04 -3.05
N PHE A 252 6.84 12.06 -3.63
CA PHE A 252 6.46 11.44 -4.90
C PHE A 252 5.22 10.56 -4.75
N VAL A 253 5.06 9.89 -3.62
CA VAL A 253 3.90 9.02 -3.34
C VAL A 253 2.60 9.84 -3.27
N TYR A 254 2.67 11.07 -2.75
CA TYR A 254 1.52 12.00 -2.78
C TYR A 254 1.15 12.41 -4.20
N LEU A 255 2.15 12.79 -4.99
CA LEU A 255 1.91 13.13 -6.38
C LEU A 255 1.25 11.95 -7.11
N GLN A 256 1.70 10.73 -6.84
CA GLN A 256 1.12 9.50 -7.37
C GLN A 256 -0.33 9.30 -6.93
N TYR A 257 -0.64 9.48 -5.64
CA TYR A 257 -2.00 9.33 -5.12
C TYR A 257 -2.98 10.32 -5.77
N TYR A 258 -2.60 11.60 -5.86
CA TYR A 258 -3.43 12.61 -6.53
C TYR A 258 -3.54 12.38 -8.03
N SER A 259 -2.47 11.93 -8.68
CA SER A 259 -2.52 11.57 -10.10
C SER A 259 -3.47 10.40 -10.35
N TYR A 260 -3.46 9.38 -9.49
CA TYR A 260 -4.39 8.25 -9.56
C TYR A 260 -5.86 8.69 -9.47
N GLN A 261 -6.21 9.56 -8.53
CA GLN A 261 -7.57 10.09 -8.44
C GLN A 261 -7.98 10.89 -9.69
N LEU A 262 -7.07 11.72 -10.19
CA LEU A 262 -7.32 12.50 -11.41
C LEU A 262 -7.50 11.57 -12.62
N ILE A 263 -6.65 10.56 -12.77
CA ILE A 263 -6.72 9.56 -13.84
C ILE A 263 -8.05 8.81 -13.78
N THR A 264 -8.50 8.41 -12.61
CA THR A 264 -9.78 7.73 -12.42
C THR A 264 -10.96 8.60 -12.87
N LEU A 265 -10.95 9.88 -12.53
CA LEU A 265 -11.97 10.84 -12.99
C LEU A 265 -11.96 11.00 -14.51
N PHE A 266 -10.78 11.11 -15.13
CA PHE A 266 -10.64 11.15 -16.59
C PHE A 266 -11.15 9.89 -17.26
N LEU A 267 -10.84 8.71 -16.70
CA LEU A 267 -11.35 7.43 -17.20
C LEU A 267 -12.89 7.40 -17.20
N LEU A 268 -13.53 7.78 -16.09
CA LEU A 268 -14.99 7.84 -15.98
C LEU A 268 -15.57 8.78 -17.01
N PHE A 269 -15.00 9.97 -17.19
CA PHE A 269 -15.43 10.95 -18.17
C PHE A 269 -15.32 10.42 -19.61
N PHE A 270 -14.18 9.82 -19.98
CA PHE A 270 -13.99 9.28 -21.32
C PHE A 270 -14.84 8.03 -21.60
N PHE A 271 -15.08 7.19 -20.59
CA PHE A 271 -16.04 6.08 -20.70
C PHE A 271 -17.46 6.59 -20.95
N LEU A 272 -17.90 7.64 -20.26
CA LEU A 272 -19.21 8.25 -20.47
C LEU A 272 -19.34 8.83 -21.89
N LEU A 273 -18.33 9.57 -22.35
CA LEU A 273 -18.30 10.10 -23.71
C LEU A 273 -18.33 8.98 -24.77
N PHE A 274 -17.55 7.93 -24.57
CA PHE A 274 -17.53 6.78 -25.47
C PHE A 274 -18.90 6.09 -25.53
N TYR A 275 -19.54 5.92 -24.37
CA TYR A 275 -20.89 5.36 -24.29
C TYR A 275 -21.91 6.21 -25.07
N LEU A 276 -21.92 7.53 -24.86
CA LEU A 276 -22.85 8.45 -25.53
C LEU A 276 -22.64 8.49 -27.06
N LEU A 277 -21.41 8.28 -27.54
CA LEU A 277 -21.10 8.23 -28.97
C LEU A 277 -21.54 6.92 -29.64
N ILE A 278 -21.48 5.80 -28.92
CA ILE A 278 -21.86 4.49 -29.46
C ILE A 278 -23.37 4.28 -29.37
N PHE A 279 -24.02 4.83 -28.35
CA PHE A 279 -25.45 4.69 -28.09
C PHE A 279 -26.13 6.07 -28.10
N PRO A 280 -26.19 6.77 -29.24
CA PRO A 280 -26.96 7.99 -29.34
C PRO A 280 -28.41 7.65 -29.06
N SER A 281 -29.04 8.37 -28.11
CA SER A 281 -30.47 8.26 -27.70
C SER A 281 -31.42 8.58 -28.85
#